data_1f8a6bd4837c2c9be33926b737ff5ea6
#
_entry.id   1f8a6bd4837c2c9be33926b737ff5ea6
#
_cell.length_a   1.000
_cell.length_b   1.000
_cell.length_c   1.000
_cell.angle_alpha   90.00
_cell.angle_beta   90.00
_cell.angle_gamma   90.00
#
_symmetry.space_group_name_H-M   'P 1'
#
loop_
_entity.id
_entity.type
_entity.pdbx_description
1 polymer ?
#
loop_
_entity_poly.entity_id
_entity_poly.type
_entity_poly.pdbx_seq_one_letter_code
_entity_poly.pdbx_strand_id
1 'polypeptide(L)'
;MPKSLRRTIFIISVVALVGVLLFWPKQPQNTDYEKMKIISTNFASYDIARALTKNLDVDLAMLIKPGTDVHNYDPTPQDIIKIENSDVFIYVGGESEEWVNRI
;
A
#
# COMPACT_ATOMS: atom_id res chain seq x y z
N MET A 1 52.32 29.60 -8.95
CA MET A 1 51.81 28.97 -7.73
C MET A 1 52.83 27.97 -7.21
N PRO A 2 53.26 28.11 -5.96
CA PRO A 2 54.19 27.14 -5.39
C PRO A 2 53.52 25.78 -5.26
N LYS A 3 54.29 24.70 -5.52
CA LYS A 3 53.80 23.30 -5.53
C LYS A 3 53.13 22.91 -4.18
N SER A 4 53.59 23.50 -3.08
CA SER A 4 53.00 23.31 -1.76
C SER A 4 51.57 23.84 -1.66
N LEU A 5 51.30 25.01 -2.18
CA LEU A 5 49.98 25.63 -2.15
C LEU A 5 48.94 24.79 -2.95
N ARG A 6 49.33 24.26 -4.09
CA ARG A 6 48.46 23.39 -4.90
C ARG A 6 48.12 22.09 -4.17
N ARG A 7 49.08 21.50 -3.43
CA ARG A 7 48.81 20.30 -2.61
C ARG A 7 47.88 20.59 -1.46
N THR A 8 48.04 21.74 -0.78
CA THR A 8 47.14 22.13 0.32
C THR A 8 45.73 22.36 -0.15
N ILE A 9 45.53 23.04 -1.29
CA ILE A 9 44.20 23.26 -1.89
C ILE A 9 43.55 21.92 -2.27
N PHE A 10 44.31 20.99 -2.84
CA PHE A 10 43.81 19.68 -3.22
C PHE A 10 43.37 18.88 -1.98
N ILE A 11 44.14 18.88 -0.90
CA ILE A 11 43.78 18.19 0.35
C ILE A 11 42.50 18.78 0.95
N ILE A 12 42.39 20.11 1.01
CA ILE A 12 41.19 20.78 1.52
C ILE A 12 39.96 20.44 0.69
N SER A 13 40.09 20.39 -0.64
CA SER A 13 39.02 20.04 -1.54
C SER A 13 38.53 18.58 -1.34
N VAL A 14 39.47 17.65 -1.15
CA VAL A 14 39.15 16.24 -0.91
C VAL A 14 38.44 16.07 0.45
N VAL A 15 38.92 16.74 1.50
CA VAL A 15 38.32 16.72 2.85
C VAL A 15 36.89 17.30 2.80
N ALA A 16 36.71 18.42 2.10
CA ALA A 16 35.37 19.02 1.93
C ALA A 16 34.42 18.09 1.18
N LEU A 17 34.89 17.43 0.12
CA LEU A 17 34.10 16.48 -0.65
C LEU A 17 33.66 15.26 0.19
N VAL A 18 34.60 14.71 0.97
CA VAL A 18 34.33 13.61 1.90
C VAL A 18 33.34 14.04 2.98
N GLY A 19 33.49 15.24 3.52
CA GLY A 19 32.57 15.83 4.49
C GLY A 19 31.16 15.92 3.94
N VAL A 20 30.98 16.41 2.71
CA VAL A 20 29.68 16.48 2.02
C VAL A 20 29.07 15.09 1.84
N LEU A 21 29.86 14.07 1.48
CA LEU A 21 29.36 12.70 1.31
C LEU A 21 28.95 12.04 2.64
N LEU A 22 29.68 12.31 3.72
CA LEU A 22 29.39 11.73 5.05
C LEU A 22 28.23 12.44 5.77
N PHE A 23 28.06 13.74 5.52
CA PHE A 23 27.00 14.57 6.11
C PHE A 23 25.82 14.79 5.16
N TRP A 24 25.79 14.07 4.01
CA TRP A 24 24.62 14.13 3.15
C TRP A 24 23.40 13.70 3.97
N PRO A 25 22.40 14.55 4.17
CA PRO A 25 21.21 14.16 4.90
C PRO A 25 20.60 12.97 4.13
N LYS A 26 20.57 11.80 4.79
CA LYS A 26 19.79 10.67 4.27
C LYS A 26 18.38 11.21 4.17
N GLN A 27 17.90 11.40 2.94
CA GLN A 27 16.49 11.70 2.75
C GLN A 27 15.71 10.61 3.47
N PRO A 28 14.70 10.97 4.30
CA PRO A 28 13.80 9.98 4.81
C PRO A 28 13.26 9.25 3.57
N GLN A 29 13.57 7.98 3.44
CA GLN A 29 12.82 7.15 2.52
C GLN A 29 11.38 7.21 3.03
N ASN A 30 10.54 7.99 2.38
CA ASN A 30 9.11 7.73 2.41
C ASN A 30 8.96 6.32 1.84
N THR A 31 9.04 5.35 2.72
CA THR A 31 8.38 4.09 2.49
C THR A 31 6.89 4.44 2.58
N ASP A 32 6.31 4.89 1.48
CA ASP A 32 4.89 4.73 1.27
C ASP A 32 4.67 3.21 1.31
N TYR A 33 4.49 2.71 2.53
CA TYR A 33 3.90 1.40 2.71
C TYR A 33 2.48 1.57 2.19
N GLU A 34 2.27 1.14 0.95
CA GLU A 34 0.94 1.05 0.41
C GLU A 34 0.13 0.21 1.42
N LYS A 35 -0.95 0.80 1.95
CA LYS A 35 -1.78 0.13 2.94
C LYS A 35 -2.32 -1.15 2.35
N MET A 36 -2.30 -2.22 3.12
CA MET A 36 -2.93 -3.47 2.73
C MET A 36 -4.39 -3.22 2.38
N LYS A 37 -4.77 -3.52 1.14
CA LYS A 37 -6.12 -3.36 0.61
C LYS A 37 -6.92 -4.63 0.84
N ILE A 38 -7.97 -4.51 1.63
CA ILE A 38 -8.87 -5.62 1.95
C ILE A 38 -10.25 -5.30 1.39
N ILE A 39 -10.77 -6.17 0.54
CA ILE A 39 -12.11 -6.08 0.00
C ILE A 39 -12.97 -7.21 0.59
N SER A 40 -14.13 -6.88 1.12
CA SER A 40 -15.12 -7.85 1.54
C SER A 40 -16.41 -7.76 0.72
N THR A 41 -17.12 -8.84 0.54
CA THR A 41 -18.36 -8.85 -0.24
C THR A 41 -19.49 -8.15 0.50
N ASN A 42 -19.81 -8.58 1.70
CA ASN A 42 -20.98 -8.16 2.46
C ASN A 42 -20.65 -7.63 3.85
N PHE A 43 -21.67 -7.15 4.57
CA PHE A 43 -21.49 -6.54 5.88
C PHE A 43 -20.95 -7.52 6.93
N ALA A 44 -21.32 -8.78 6.92
CA ALA A 44 -20.88 -9.75 7.93
C ALA A 44 -19.35 -9.97 7.84
N SER A 45 -18.84 -10.22 6.64
CA SER A 45 -17.40 -10.36 6.39
C SER A 45 -16.64 -9.06 6.62
N TYR A 46 -17.24 -7.91 6.26
CA TYR A 46 -16.67 -6.60 6.51
C TYR A 46 -16.51 -6.32 8.01
N ASP A 47 -17.54 -6.58 8.82
CA ASP A 47 -17.52 -6.27 10.27
C ASP A 47 -16.49 -7.14 11.01
N ILE A 48 -16.36 -8.41 10.63
CA ILE A 48 -15.31 -9.31 11.15
C ILE A 48 -13.93 -8.77 10.77
N ALA A 49 -13.71 -8.46 9.51
CA ALA A 49 -12.43 -7.90 9.04
C ALA A 49 -12.09 -6.60 9.77
N ARG A 50 -13.05 -5.70 9.93
CA ARG A 50 -12.91 -4.46 10.68
C ARG A 50 -12.52 -4.68 12.14
N ALA A 51 -13.13 -5.66 12.80
CA ALA A 51 -12.79 -5.99 14.17
C ALA A 51 -11.37 -6.54 14.32
N LEU A 52 -10.94 -7.40 13.38
CA LEU A 52 -9.61 -8.00 13.37
C LEU A 52 -8.51 -6.99 13.03
N THR A 53 -8.80 -6.01 12.19
CA THR A 53 -7.82 -5.01 11.71
C THR A 53 -7.88 -3.69 12.47
N LYS A 54 -8.60 -3.60 13.59
CA LYS A 54 -8.88 -2.36 14.34
C LYS A 54 -7.64 -1.53 14.65
N ASN A 55 -6.49 -2.17 14.87
CA ASN A 55 -5.23 -1.52 15.24
C ASN A 55 -4.19 -1.56 14.11
N LEU A 56 -4.60 -1.92 12.90
CA LEU A 56 -3.74 -2.01 11.73
C LEU A 56 -4.08 -0.86 10.75
N ASP A 57 -3.07 -0.39 10.05
CA ASP A 57 -3.24 0.61 8.99
C ASP A 57 -3.57 -0.11 7.68
N VAL A 58 -4.85 -0.38 7.47
CA VAL A 58 -5.38 -1.09 6.30
C VAL A 58 -6.43 -0.26 5.58
N ASP A 59 -6.58 -0.48 4.29
CA ASP A 59 -7.67 0.05 3.47
C ASP A 59 -8.74 -1.04 3.32
N LEU A 60 -9.79 -0.95 4.12
CA LEU A 60 -10.87 -1.94 4.15
C LEU A 60 -12.13 -1.39 3.48
N ALA A 61 -12.61 -2.05 2.45
CA ALA A 61 -13.82 -1.67 1.74
C ALA A 61 -14.78 -2.85 1.57
N MET A 62 -16.06 -2.53 1.38
CA MET A 62 -17.14 -3.47 1.17
C MET A 62 -17.73 -3.27 -0.22
N LEU A 63 -17.93 -4.36 -0.99
CA LEU A 63 -18.51 -4.32 -2.34
C LEU A 63 -20.01 -4.08 -2.31
N ILE A 64 -20.73 -4.93 -1.57
CA ILE A 64 -22.20 -4.89 -1.51
C ILE A 64 -22.61 -3.89 -0.44
N LYS A 65 -23.14 -2.75 -0.87
CA LYS A 65 -23.58 -1.69 0.04
C LYS A 65 -24.70 -2.19 0.96
N PRO A 66 -24.77 -1.67 2.22
CA PRO A 66 -25.89 -1.98 3.10
C PRO A 66 -27.25 -1.71 2.44
N GLY A 67 -28.19 -2.64 2.59
CA GLY A 67 -29.51 -2.54 1.97
C GLY A 67 -29.63 -3.06 0.54
N THR A 68 -28.51 -3.47 -0.08
CA THR A 68 -28.56 -4.18 -1.36
C THR A 68 -28.90 -5.64 -1.15
N ASP A 69 -29.76 -6.19 -2.01
CA ASP A 69 -30.08 -7.62 -2.01
C ASP A 69 -28.87 -8.43 -2.50
N VAL A 70 -28.28 -9.19 -1.59
CA VAL A 70 -27.10 -10.01 -1.89
C VAL A 70 -27.37 -11.16 -2.86
N HIS A 71 -28.64 -11.64 -2.95
CA HIS A 71 -29.01 -12.73 -3.85
C HIS A 71 -29.06 -12.30 -5.31
N ASN A 72 -29.29 -11.01 -5.55
CA ASN A 72 -29.38 -10.44 -6.90
C ASN A 72 -28.14 -9.58 -7.25
N TYR A 73 -27.10 -9.65 -6.45
CA TYR A 73 -25.89 -8.90 -6.72
C TYR A 73 -25.07 -9.55 -7.84
N ASP A 74 -24.81 -8.77 -8.88
CA ASP A 74 -23.86 -9.13 -9.95
C ASP A 74 -22.76 -8.07 -9.99
N PRO A 75 -21.48 -8.47 -9.86
CA PRO A 75 -20.39 -7.52 -9.76
C PRO A 75 -20.23 -6.73 -11.06
N THR A 76 -20.04 -5.43 -10.93
CA THR A 76 -19.69 -4.57 -12.06
C THR A 76 -18.23 -4.78 -12.48
N PRO A 77 -17.84 -4.42 -13.71
CA PRO A 77 -16.43 -4.44 -14.11
C PRO A 77 -15.51 -3.68 -13.16
N GLN A 78 -16.01 -2.59 -12.55
CA GLN A 78 -15.24 -1.82 -11.57
C GLN A 78 -15.05 -2.57 -10.24
N ASP A 79 -16.04 -3.38 -9.84
CA ASP A 79 -15.91 -4.20 -8.64
C ASP A 79 -14.88 -5.31 -8.85
N ILE A 80 -14.84 -5.91 -10.04
CA ILE A 80 -13.79 -6.87 -10.42
C ILE A 80 -12.41 -6.22 -10.35
N ILE A 81 -12.24 -5.03 -10.90
CA ILE A 81 -10.96 -4.30 -10.84
C ILE A 81 -10.55 -4.01 -9.38
N LYS A 82 -11.49 -3.68 -8.51
CA LYS A 82 -11.19 -3.48 -7.07
C LYS A 82 -10.71 -4.78 -6.41
N ILE A 83 -11.36 -5.90 -6.72
CA ILE A 83 -10.97 -7.21 -6.20
C ILE A 83 -9.56 -7.58 -6.70
N GLU A 84 -9.29 -7.45 -7.99
CA GLU A 84 -7.98 -7.74 -8.59
C GLU A 84 -6.84 -6.88 -8.01
N ASN A 85 -7.14 -5.63 -7.62
CA ASN A 85 -6.19 -4.71 -7.02
C ASN A 85 -6.13 -4.78 -5.49
N SER A 86 -6.82 -5.73 -4.87
CA SER A 86 -6.78 -5.97 -3.43
C SER A 86 -5.69 -6.98 -3.05
N ASP A 87 -5.16 -6.85 -1.84
CA ASP A 87 -4.23 -7.83 -1.28
C ASP A 87 -4.98 -9.01 -0.64
N VAL A 88 -6.20 -8.75 -0.17
CA VAL A 88 -7.07 -9.75 0.46
C VAL A 88 -8.51 -9.55 -0.01
N PHE A 89 -9.13 -10.62 -0.49
CA PHE A 89 -10.54 -10.66 -0.82
C PHE A 89 -11.27 -11.63 0.10
N ILE A 90 -12.30 -11.17 0.79
CA ILE A 90 -13.07 -11.93 1.78
C ILE A 90 -14.52 -12.08 1.30
N TYR A 91 -14.95 -13.30 1.16
CA TYR A 91 -16.32 -13.66 0.80
C TYR A 91 -16.83 -14.82 1.65
N VAL A 92 -18.13 -14.99 1.76
CA VAL A 92 -18.77 -16.06 2.55
C VAL A 92 -18.96 -17.33 1.73
N GLY A 93 -19.21 -17.17 0.43
CA GLY A 93 -19.53 -18.27 -0.47
C GLY A 93 -21.02 -18.61 -0.48
N GLY A 94 -21.36 -19.79 -1.00
CA GLY A 94 -22.74 -20.22 -1.21
C GLY A 94 -23.36 -19.68 -2.48
N GLU A 95 -24.67 -19.95 -2.66
CA GLU A 95 -25.39 -19.61 -3.89
C GLU A 95 -25.38 -18.12 -4.23
N SER A 96 -25.42 -17.25 -3.22
CA SER A 96 -25.42 -15.80 -3.42
C SER A 96 -24.08 -15.24 -3.94
N GLU A 97 -23.02 -16.00 -3.84
CA GLU A 97 -21.65 -15.58 -4.23
C GLU A 97 -21.02 -16.55 -5.25
N GLU A 98 -21.82 -17.32 -6.00
CA GLU A 98 -21.31 -18.20 -7.06
C GLU A 98 -20.55 -17.46 -8.16
N TRP A 99 -20.82 -16.17 -8.32
CA TRP A 99 -20.09 -15.32 -9.25
C TRP A 99 -18.59 -15.24 -8.94
N VAL A 100 -18.19 -15.44 -7.69
CA VAL A 100 -16.76 -15.44 -7.27
C VAL A 100 -15.99 -16.55 -8.00
N ASN A 101 -16.62 -17.67 -8.34
CA ASN A 101 -15.96 -18.76 -9.06
C ASN A 101 -15.70 -18.44 -10.55
N ARG A 102 -16.18 -17.29 -11.03
CA ARG A 102 -16.04 -16.85 -12.43
C ARG A 102 -14.97 -15.77 -12.63
N ILE A 103 -14.35 -15.30 -11.55
CA ILE A 103 -13.34 -14.23 -11.55
C ILE A 103 -11.98 -14.76 -11.12
#